data_66e9cbad3efaba5ec2a7a660ab4eca37
#
_entry.id   66e9cbad3efaba5ec2a7a660ab4eca37
#
_cell.length_a   1.000
_cell.length_b   1.000
_cell.length_c   1.000
_cell.angle_alpha   90.00
_cell.angle_beta   90.00
_cell.angle_gamma   90.00
#
_symmetry.space_group_name_H-M   'P 1'
#
loop_
_entity.id
_entity.type
_entity.pdbx_description
1 polymer ?
#
loop_
_entity_poly.entity_id
_entity_poly.type
_entity_poly.pdbx_seq_one_letter_code
_entity_poly.pdbx_strand_id
1 'polypeptide(L)'
;MIKIIKKEICDSRKDEFDIIFTDQILKSKKAIKVNNPKDLYYNLNKVSTDSNIALYFKKEKYLDNYYQLLYFYQNYIEKVNLFKKEIKKLNKSFDKSEDHRLVTDAIHKLQYMNCDGKYLRAFLITLGYQLKNDNVDYVIPLALAYETFQTSILIHDDIIDNSETRRGKKTIHEIYNEELKSNDNTPSSLAICIGDLGFYLTNSILFKKYKNDPQLIKILEYLNKVIINTIKGEIVDVYLPTLEKLNNKGRFTERDVMEISRLKTSWYTVVGPFCLGAIAANVSESKIKNYEKMLEPIGIAFQVRDDILGIFGSSDTTGKSNITDIEENKLTIMYSYLKLVKEKYYNEFIKYYGKEHVTEEDAEIVRDLIMRSGALDYAEDTIVELLNLSKEEIIKLKNKHVKDTLLGLMEYLRLREK
;
A
#
# COMPACT_ATOMS: atom_id res chain seq x y z
N MET A 1 14.23 12.39 17.39
CA MET A 1 14.53 11.32 18.41
C MET A 1 13.29 11.05 19.25
N ILE A 2 12.94 9.78 19.46
CA ILE A 2 11.79 9.38 20.29
C ILE A 2 12.32 8.93 21.66
N LYS A 3 11.81 9.52 22.73
CA LYS A 3 12.18 9.16 24.11
C LYS A 3 10.95 8.83 24.93
N ILE A 4 11.00 7.70 25.66
CA ILE A 4 10.03 7.36 26.70
C ILE A 4 10.54 8.02 28.00
N ILE A 5 9.70 8.85 28.63
CA ILE A 5 10.10 9.63 29.80
C ILE A 5 9.15 9.41 30.97
N LYS A 6 9.69 9.42 32.20
CA LYS A 6 8.90 9.44 33.43
C LYS A 6 8.40 10.86 33.72
N LYS A 7 7.34 10.97 34.53
CA LYS A 7 6.65 12.23 34.85
C LYS A 7 7.61 13.33 35.32
N GLU A 8 8.47 13.01 36.26
CA GLU A 8 9.43 13.97 36.85
C GLU A 8 10.38 14.55 35.82
N ILE A 9 10.79 13.74 34.82
CA ILE A 9 11.65 14.17 33.74
C ILE A 9 10.87 15.00 32.71
N CYS A 10 9.58 14.67 32.49
CA CYS A 10 8.73 15.41 31.55
C CYS A 10 8.52 16.85 31.99
N ASP A 11 8.23 17.08 33.27
CA ASP A 11 7.97 18.42 33.81
C ASP A 11 9.22 19.31 33.83
N SER A 12 10.41 18.74 34.05
CA SER A 12 11.67 19.46 34.08
C SER A 12 12.31 19.70 32.69
N ARG A 13 12.02 18.84 31.70
CA ARG A 13 12.68 18.84 30.39
C ARG A 13 11.69 18.97 29.22
N LYS A 14 10.46 19.40 29.45
CA LYS A 14 9.43 19.54 28.41
C LYS A 14 9.80 20.47 27.27
N ASP A 15 10.69 21.43 27.50
CA ASP A 15 11.16 22.38 26.50
C ASP A 15 12.20 21.80 25.54
N GLU A 16 12.78 20.63 25.87
CA GLU A 16 13.71 19.89 25.03
C GLU A 16 13.00 19.12 23.88
N PHE A 17 11.68 18.98 23.94
CA PHE A 17 10.91 18.24 22.96
C PHE A 17 10.06 19.15 22.09
N ASP A 18 9.91 18.79 20.83
CA ASP A 18 9.06 19.48 19.88
C ASP A 18 7.59 19.06 20.06
N ILE A 19 7.37 17.77 20.36
CA ILE A 19 6.06 17.17 20.55
C ILE A 19 6.10 16.23 21.77
N ILE A 20 5.05 16.27 22.59
CA ILE A 20 4.85 15.37 23.72
C ILE A 20 3.52 14.64 23.52
N PHE A 21 3.54 13.34 23.25
CA PHE A 21 2.34 12.51 23.26
C PHE A 21 2.11 11.93 24.65
N THR A 22 0.89 12.07 25.18
CA THR A 22 0.60 11.70 26.56
C THR A 22 -0.87 11.34 26.75
N ASP A 23 -1.20 10.44 27.70
CA ASP A 23 -2.56 10.15 28.18
C ASP A 23 -2.98 11.10 29.32
N GLN A 24 -2.09 12.01 29.75
CA GLN A 24 -2.31 12.94 30.84
C GLN A 24 -2.58 14.37 30.31
N ILE A 25 -3.20 15.19 31.17
CA ILE A 25 -3.34 16.63 30.90
C ILE A 25 -2.06 17.32 31.37
N LEU A 26 -1.28 17.84 30.41
CA LEU A 26 -0.08 18.64 30.69
C LEU A 26 -0.32 20.10 30.34
N LYS A 27 0.22 21.02 31.17
CA LYS A 27 0.21 22.46 30.89
C LYS A 27 1.32 22.81 29.88
N SER A 28 1.30 22.24 28.71
CA SER A 28 2.26 22.52 27.64
C SER A 28 1.54 22.61 26.28
N LYS A 29 1.88 23.65 25.51
CA LYS A 29 1.37 23.79 24.12
C LYS A 29 1.89 22.71 23.17
N LYS A 30 2.96 22.01 23.56
CA LYS A 30 3.56 20.90 22.81
C LYS A 30 2.93 19.55 23.14
N ALA A 31 2.07 19.46 24.15
CA ALA A 31 1.43 18.22 24.59
C ALA A 31 0.21 17.91 23.73
N ILE A 32 0.17 16.68 23.22
CA ILE A 32 -0.95 16.11 22.47
C ILE A 32 -1.50 14.95 23.29
N LYS A 33 -2.75 15.08 23.72
CA LYS A 33 -3.40 14.01 24.47
C LYS A 33 -3.78 12.87 23.52
N VAL A 34 -3.36 11.66 23.85
CA VAL A 34 -3.71 10.42 23.14
C VAL A 34 -4.11 9.36 24.19
N ASN A 35 -5.23 8.71 23.99
CA ASN A 35 -5.77 7.72 24.93
C ASN A 35 -5.52 6.28 24.44
N ASN A 36 -5.27 6.13 23.15
CA ASN A 36 -5.08 4.85 22.47
C ASN A 36 -4.24 5.04 21.20
N PRO A 37 -3.75 3.97 20.55
CA PRO A 37 -2.95 4.06 19.33
C PRO A 37 -3.65 4.76 18.16
N LYS A 38 -4.98 4.71 18.07
CA LYS A 38 -5.76 5.38 17.03
C LYS A 38 -5.69 6.91 17.17
N ASP A 39 -5.77 7.44 18.37
CA ASP A 39 -5.57 8.88 18.63
C ASP A 39 -4.18 9.34 18.21
N LEU A 40 -3.14 8.50 18.39
CA LEU A 40 -1.81 8.79 17.94
C LEU A 40 -1.74 8.80 16.41
N TYR A 41 -2.33 7.81 15.74
CA TYR A 41 -2.39 7.73 14.28
C TYR A 41 -2.94 9.03 13.67
N TYR A 42 -4.05 9.56 14.18
CA TYR A 42 -4.64 10.81 13.69
C TYR A 42 -3.74 12.04 13.87
N ASN A 43 -2.77 11.97 14.78
CA ASN A 43 -1.84 13.07 15.04
C ASN A 43 -0.47 12.89 14.39
N LEU A 44 -0.25 11.85 13.57
CA LEU A 44 1.02 11.60 12.90
C LEU A 44 1.43 12.74 11.96
N ASN A 45 0.47 13.45 11.37
CA ASN A 45 0.72 14.59 10.50
C ASN A 45 1.45 15.77 11.19
N LYS A 46 1.46 15.80 12.54
CA LYS A 46 2.20 16.78 13.33
C LYS A 46 3.67 16.39 13.53
N VAL A 47 4.05 15.16 13.18
CA VAL A 47 5.40 14.63 13.32
C VAL A 47 6.22 14.97 12.08
N SER A 48 7.39 15.56 12.26
CA SER A 48 8.39 15.76 11.20
C SER A 48 9.61 14.85 11.41
N THR A 49 10.46 14.75 10.39
CA THR A 49 11.69 13.95 10.43
C THR A 49 12.63 14.35 11.58
N ASP A 50 12.68 15.65 11.87
CA ASP A 50 13.61 16.23 12.84
C ASP A 50 13.00 16.41 14.24
N SER A 51 11.71 16.07 14.42
CA SER A 51 11.02 16.24 15.69
C SER A 51 11.67 15.41 16.81
N ASN A 52 11.98 16.05 17.91
CA ASN A 52 12.25 15.38 19.18
C ASN A 52 10.92 15.08 19.87
N ILE A 53 10.61 13.79 20.04
CA ILE A 53 9.32 13.33 20.55
C ILE A 53 9.50 12.71 21.92
N ALA A 54 8.67 13.13 22.87
CA ALA A 54 8.54 12.47 24.14
C ALA A 54 7.27 11.65 24.21
N LEU A 55 7.38 10.42 24.70
CA LEU A 55 6.26 9.56 25.06
C LEU A 55 6.14 9.52 26.59
N TYR A 56 5.07 10.08 27.11
CA TYR A 56 4.78 10.11 28.52
C TYR A 56 3.37 9.58 28.80
N PHE A 57 3.29 8.38 29.34
CA PHE A 57 2.05 7.69 29.66
C PHE A 57 2.04 7.16 31.09
N LYS A 58 0.91 7.32 31.78
CA LYS A 58 0.69 6.70 33.08
C LYS A 58 0.34 5.21 32.91
N LYS A 59 -0.34 4.86 31.81
CA LYS A 59 -0.69 3.49 31.47
C LYS A 59 0.27 2.98 30.40
N GLU A 60 1.13 2.03 30.77
CA GLU A 60 2.14 1.46 29.87
C GLU A 60 1.59 0.50 28.79
N LYS A 61 0.30 0.14 28.87
CA LYS A 61 -0.33 -0.90 28.04
C LYS A 61 -0.07 -0.77 26.53
N TYR A 62 0.07 0.46 26.01
CA TYR A 62 0.25 0.73 24.58
C TYR A 62 1.60 1.40 24.23
N LEU A 63 2.50 1.47 25.19
CA LEU A 63 3.71 2.27 25.03
C LEU A 63 4.60 1.76 23.89
N ASP A 64 4.75 0.44 23.75
CA ASP A 64 5.52 -0.16 22.67
C ASP A 64 4.87 0.11 21.30
N ASN A 65 3.54 0.01 21.21
CA ASN A 65 2.81 0.30 19.98
C ASN A 65 2.98 1.77 19.57
N TYR A 66 2.91 2.71 20.52
CA TYR A 66 3.17 4.13 20.25
C TYR A 66 4.59 4.37 19.76
N TYR A 67 5.58 3.77 20.43
CA TYR A 67 6.97 3.87 20.03
C TYR A 67 7.18 3.34 18.62
N GLN A 68 6.71 2.12 18.34
CA GLN A 68 6.88 1.45 17.05
C GLN A 68 6.21 2.23 15.91
N LEU A 69 4.97 2.70 16.11
CA LEU A 69 4.24 3.50 15.13
C LEU A 69 4.98 4.81 14.80
N LEU A 70 5.44 5.54 15.82
CA LEU A 70 6.20 6.79 15.61
C LEU A 70 7.55 6.53 14.96
N TYR A 71 8.24 5.47 15.39
CA TYR A 71 9.53 5.08 14.82
C TYR A 71 9.41 4.78 13.32
N PHE A 72 8.42 3.97 12.93
CA PHE A 72 8.11 3.72 11.54
C PHE A 72 7.79 5.03 10.81
N TYR A 73 6.88 5.83 11.34
CA TYR A 73 6.39 7.01 10.64
C TYR A 73 7.48 8.05 10.39
N GLN A 74 8.37 8.31 11.34
CA GLN A 74 9.49 9.24 11.13
C GLN A 74 10.45 8.74 10.02
N ASN A 75 10.82 7.46 10.07
CA ASN A 75 11.68 6.87 9.05
C ASN A 75 11.01 6.86 7.67
N TYR A 76 9.72 6.56 7.64
CA TYR A 76 8.94 6.52 6.41
C TYR A 76 8.83 7.90 5.75
N ILE A 77 8.47 8.94 6.51
CA ILE A 77 8.27 10.29 5.97
C ILE A 77 9.59 10.91 5.45
N GLU A 78 10.72 10.59 6.10
CA GLU A 78 12.04 10.96 5.63
C GLU A 78 12.29 10.43 4.22
N LYS A 79 12.04 9.13 4.03
CA LYS A 79 12.24 8.48 2.72
C LYS A 79 11.22 8.94 1.68
N VAL A 80 9.97 9.16 2.07
CA VAL A 80 8.95 9.74 1.17
C VAL A 80 9.41 11.09 0.62
N ASN A 81 9.96 11.97 1.45
CA ASN A 81 10.48 13.27 1.01
C ASN A 81 11.65 13.12 0.02
N LEU A 82 12.54 12.15 0.27
CA LEU A 82 13.62 11.81 -0.64
C LEU A 82 13.06 11.33 -1.99
N PHE A 83 12.14 10.36 -1.98
CA PHE A 83 11.57 9.79 -3.21
C PHE A 83 10.78 10.83 -4.01
N LYS A 84 10.01 11.71 -3.38
CA LYS A 84 9.33 12.82 -4.07
C LYS A 84 10.30 13.72 -4.85
N LYS A 85 11.48 13.94 -4.32
CA LYS A 85 12.53 14.73 -5.01
C LYS A 85 13.17 13.93 -6.15
N GLU A 86 13.53 12.68 -5.89
CA GLU A 86 14.26 11.87 -6.87
C GLU A 86 13.38 11.40 -8.03
N ILE A 87 12.08 11.09 -7.81
CA ILE A 87 11.15 10.72 -8.89
C ILE A 87 10.95 11.88 -9.89
N LYS A 88 10.92 13.12 -9.41
CA LYS A 88 10.83 14.29 -10.29
C LYS A 88 12.05 14.43 -11.20
N LYS A 89 13.25 14.09 -10.69
CA LYS A 89 14.47 14.09 -11.50
C LYS A 89 14.47 12.94 -12.50
N LEU A 90 14.03 11.75 -12.07
CA LEU A 90 13.92 10.58 -12.93
C LEU A 90 12.95 10.85 -14.07
N ASN A 91 11.75 11.36 -13.79
CA ASN A 91 10.75 11.67 -14.80
C ASN A 91 11.32 12.59 -15.90
N LYS A 92 12.02 13.66 -15.55
CA LYS A 92 12.67 14.55 -16.52
C LYS A 92 13.70 13.83 -17.40
N SER A 93 14.25 12.70 -16.97
CA SER A 93 15.20 11.94 -17.79
C SER A 93 14.54 11.07 -18.85
N PHE A 94 13.22 10.95 -18.85
CA PHE A 94 12.47 10.23 -19.88
C PHE A 94 12.27 11.06 -21.14
N ASP A 95 12.28 12.40 -21.02
CA ASP A 95 12.12 13.31 -22.15
C ASP A 95 13.32 13.19 -23.11
N LYS A 96 13.04 13.01 -24.39
CA LYS A 96 14.03 12.99 -25.47
C LYS A 96 13.67 14.04 -26.52
N SER A 97 14.65 14.83 -26.94
CA SER A 97 14.44 15.89 -27.92
C SER A 97 14.10 15.36 -29.33
N GLU A 98 14.46 14.10 -29.59
CA GLU A 98 14.20 13.40 -30.86
C GLU A 98 12.84 12.72 -30.93
N ASP A 99 12.09 12.64 -29.80
CA ASP A 99 10.81 11.98 -29.79
C ASP A 99 9.75 12.74 -30.62
N HIS A 100 8.87 11.98 -31.27
CA HIS A 100 7.70 12.56 -31.91
C HIS A 100 6.79 13.23 -30.86
N ARG A 101 6.20 14.39 -31.18
CA ARG A 101 5.39 15.19 -30.25
C ARG A 101 4.30 14.40 -29.48
N LEU A 102 3.67 13.40 -30.12
CA LEU A 102 2.66 12.54 -29.50
C LEU A 102 3.27 11.55 -28.50
N VAL A 103 4.52 11.13 -28.73
CA VAL A 103 5.27 10.29 -27.78
C VAL A 103 5.68 11.14 -26.57
N THR A 104 6.13 12.36 -26.80
CA THR A 104 6.43 13.30 -25.70
C THR A 104 5.20 13.57 -24.83
N ASP A 105 4.03 13.77 -25.44
CA ASP A 105 2.77 13.91 -24.71
C ASP A 105 2.44 12.67 -23.86
N ALA A 106 2.58 11.48 -24.42
CA ALA A 106 2.37 10.21 -23.69
C ALA A 106 3.35 10.06 -22.51
N ILE A 107 4.63 10.43 -22.70
CA ILE A 107 5.63 10.46 -21.62
C ILE A 107 5.22 11.44 -20.52
N HIS A 108 4.73 12.63 -20.86
CA HIS A 108 4.26 13.60 -19.85
C HIS A 108 3.06 13.08 -19.06
N LYS A 109 2.14 12.34 -19.67
CA LYS A 109 1.03 11.68 -18.99
C LYS A 109 1.52 10.57 -18.04
N LEU A 110 2.51 9.78 -18.45
CA LEU A 110 3.18 8.82 -17.56
C LEU A 110 3.84 9.52 -16.37
N GLN A 111 4.57 10.60 -16.60
CA GLN A 111 5.22 11.41 -15.55
C GLN A 111 4.19 12.00 -14.57
N TYR A 112 3.05 12.45 -15.09
CA TYR A 112 1.95 12.97 -14.27
C TYR A 112 1.42 11.91 -13.30
N MET A 113 1.24 10.66 -13.74
CA MET A 113 0.80 9.55 -12.88
C MET A 113 1.92 9.03 -11.95
N ASN A 114 3.18 9.15 -12.37
CA ASN A 114 4.35 8.67 -11.60
C ASN A 114 4.72 9.58 -10.42
N CYS A 115 3.99 10.67 -10.21
CA CYS A 115 4.14 11.58 -9.07
C CYS A 115 3.09 11.32 -7.98
N ASP A 116 3.33 11.86 -6.79
CA ASP A 116 2.37 11.91 -5.68
C ASP A 116 1.95 10.54 -5.09
N GLY A 117 2.79 9.52 -5.29
CA GLY A 117 2.66 8.23 -4.63
C GLY A 117 2.88 8.31 -3.12
N LYS A 118 2.41 7.28 -2.39
CA LYS A 118 2.75 7.07 -0.98
C LYS A 118 4.18 6.53 -0.80
N TYR A 119 4.80 6.01 -1.85
CA TYR A 119 6.17 5.47 -1.87
C TYR A 119 6.46 4.38 -0.83
N LEU A 120 5.44 3.65 -0.41
CA LEU A 120 5.61 2.57 0.56
C LEU A 120 6.49 1.44 0.00
N ARG A 121 6.35 1.14 -1.28
CA ARG A 121 7.14 0.08 -1.96
C ARG A 121 8.60 0.47 -2.08
N ALA A 122 8.86 1.71 -2.48
CA ALA A 122 10.20 2.29 -2.49
C ALA A 122 10.83 2.27 -1.08
N PHE A 123 10.05 2.62 -0.05
CA PHE A 123 10.48 2.55 1.33
C PHE A 123 10.86 1.13 1.76
N LEU A 124 10.04 0.13 1.43
CA LEU A 124 10.31 -1.27 1.77
C LEU A 124 11.55 -1.81 1.07
N ILE A 125 11.87 -1.35 -0.15
CA ILE A 125 13.14 -1.68 -0.82
C ILE A 125 14.32 -1.13 0.00
N THR A 126 14.25 0.12 0.45
CA THR A 126 15.32 0.68 1.30
C THR A 126 15.42 -0.07 2.62
N LEU A 127 14.30 -0.43 3.23
CA LEU A 127 14.27 -1.18 4.49
C LEU A 127 14.87 -2.59 4.34
N GLY A 128 14.58 -3.30 3.25
CA GLY A 128 15.19 -4.59 2.94
C GLY A 128 16.71 -4.49 2.74
N TYR A 129 17.17 -3.42 2.10
CA TYR A 129 18.60 -3.14 1.94
C TYR A 129 19.29 -2.83 3.27
N GLN A 130 18.59 -2.17 4.17
CA GLN A 130 19.07 -1.83 5.52
C GLN A 130 19.24 -3.04 6.45
N LEU A 131 18.92 -4.25 6.01
CA LEU A 131 19.32 -5.47 6.73
C LEU A 131 20.84 -5.59 6.89
N LYS A 132 21.63 -4.98 5.98
CA LYS A 132 23.09 -5.06 5.97
C LYS A 132 23.80 -3.72 5.76
N ASN A 133 23.12 -2.69 5.28
CA ASN A 133 23.76 -1.43 4.86
C ASN A 133 22.95 -0.24 5.36
N ASP A 134 23.58 0.69 6.04
CA ASP A 134 22.91 1.90 6.54
C ASP A 134 22.65 2.94 5.43
N ASN A 135 23.61 3.13 4.51
CA ASN A 135 23.46 4.04 3.37
C ASN A 135 22.63 3.38 2.26
N VAL A 136 21.51 3.99 1.89
CA VAL A 136 20.55 3.48 0.91
C VAL A 136 20.74 4.01 -0.51
N ASP A 137 21.72 4.88 -0.77
CA ASP A 137 21.92 5.54 -2.08
C ASP A 137 22.04 4.54 -3.24
N TYR A 138 22.64 3.39 -2.96
CA TYR A 138 22.78 2.31 -3.93
C TYR A 138 21.42 1.79 -4.44
N VAL A 139 20.40 1.70 -3.60
CA VAL A 139 19.09 1.12 -3.95
C VAL A 139 18.02 2.17 -4.31
N ILE A 140 18.33 3.48 -4.24
CA ILE A 140 17.39 4.50 -4.69
C ILE A 140 16.94 4.27 -6.13
N PRO A 141 17.81 3.99 -7.11
CA PRO A 141 17.36 3.71 -8.48
C PRO A 141 16.45 2.49 -8.60
N LEU A 142 16.70 1.42 -7.83
CA LEU A 142 15.81 0.26 -7.77
C LEU A 142 14.44 0.62 -7.19
N ALA A 143 14.43 1.43 -6.13
CA ALA A 143 13.20 1.93 -5.51
C ALA A 143 12.37 2.78 -6.48
N LEU A 144 13.01 3.68 -7.23
CA LEU A 144 12.36 4.52 -8.24
C LEU A 144 11.89 3.71 -9.46
N ALA A 145 12.67 2.72 -9.90
CA ALA A 145 12.26 1.78 -10.94
C ALA A 145 10.99 1.03 -10.53
N TYR A 146 10.92 0.60 -9.28
CA TYR A 146 9.74 -0.09 -8.74
C TYR A 146 8.50 0.83 -8.68
N GLU A 147 8.65 2.10 -8.32
CA GLU A 147 7.53 3.08 -8.37
C GLU A 147 7.07 3.34 -9.82
N THR A 148 7.99 3.36 -10.80
CA THR A 148 7.64 3.45 -12.22
C THR A 148 6.89 2.20 -12.67
N PHE A 149 7.34 1.01 -12.28
CA PHE A 149 6.64 -0.25 -12.47
C PHE A 149 5.23 -0.22 -11.84
N GLN A 150 5.10 0.27 -10.61
CA GLN A 150 3.81 0.45 -9.96
C GLN A 150 2.88 1.36 -10.79
N THR A 151 3.38 2.47 -11.29
CA THR A 151 2.59 3.39 -12.10
C THR A 151 2.04 2.68 -13.34
N SER A 152 2.84 1.85 -14.00
CA SER A 152 2.44 1.06 -15.17
C SER A 152 1.31 0.07 -14.86
N ILE A 153 1.44 -0.68 -13.75
CA ILE A 153 0.39 -1.59 -13.29
C ILE A 153 -0.91 -0.81 -13.02
N LEU A 154 -0.82 0.32 -12.31
CA LEU A 154 -2.01 1.11 -11.97
C LEU A 154 -2.69 1.72 -13.20
N ILE A 155 -1.95 2.04 -14.28
CA ILE A 155 -2.55 2.49 -15.55
C ILE A 155 -3.37 1.37 -16.17
N HIS A 156 -2.88 0.12 -16.15
CA HIS A 156 -3.63 -1.03 -16.67
C HIS A 156 -4.82 -1.37 -15.77
N ASP A 157 -4.64 -1.38 -14.46
CA ASP A 157 -5.66 -1.58 -13.44
C ASP A 157 -6.82 -0.57 -13.58
N ASP A 158 -6.49 0.72 -13.79
CA ASP A 158 -7.49 1.77 -14.02
C ASP A 158 -8.36 1.52 -15.27
N ILE A 159 -7.81 0.91 -16.32
CA ILE A 159 -8.56 0.54 -17.53
C ILE A 159 -9.44 -0.67 -17.25
N ILE A 160 -8.91 -1.68 -16.56
CA ILE A 160 -9.62 -2.91 -16.22
C ILE A 160 -10.81 -2.60 -15.32
N ASP A 161 -10.61 -1.76 -14.31
CA ASP A 161 -11.62 -1.33 -13.33
C ASP A 161 -12.51 -0.18 -13.86
N ASN A 162 -12.26 0.32 -15.06
CA ASN A 162 -12.93 1.51 -15.60
C ASN A 162 -12.93 2.70 -14.63
N SER A 163 -11.82 2.90 -13.92
CA SER A 163 -11.68 3.91 -12.87
C SER A 163 -11.50 5.31 -13.46
N GLU A 164 -12.37 6.26 -13.14
CA GLU A 164 -12.29 7.65 -13.63
C GLU A 164 -11.13 8.42 -12.97
N THR A 165 -10.86 8.13 -11.69
CA THR A 165 -9.88 8.88 -10.91
C THR A 165 -8.96 7.95 -10.11
N ARG A 166 -7.69 8.39 -9.96
CA ARG A 166 -6.67 7.76 -9.12
C ARG A 166 -5.91 8.82 -8.32
N ARG A 167 -5.88 8.72 -6.99
CA ARG A 167 -5.22 9.69 -6.10
C ARG A 167 -5.74 11.13 -6.28
N GLY A 168 -7.04 11.29 -6.53
CA GLY A 168 -7.67 12.58 -6.79
C GLY A 168 -7.33 13.21 -8.15
N LYS A 169 -6.74 12.45 -9.07
CA LYS A 169 -6.41 12.85 -10.45
C LYS A 169 -7.17 11.98 -11.43
N LYS A 170 -7.47 12.52 -12.62
CA LYS A 170 -8.01 11.70 -13.72
C LYS A 170 -7.03 10.63 -14.14
N THR A 171 -7.55 9.45 -14.46
CA THR A 171 -6.79 8.35 -15.04
C THR A 171 -6.37 8.67 -16.47
N ILE A 172 -5.39 7.95 -17.03
CA ILE A 172 -4.86 8.28 -18.37
C ILE A 172 -5.92 8.08 -19.46
N HIS A 173 -6.71 7.00 -19.39
CA HIS A 173 -7.76 6.77 -20.38
C HIS A 173 -8.83 7.84 -20.31
N GLU A 174 -9.19 8.34 -19.12
CA GLU A 174 -10.13 9.44 -18.95
C GLU A 174 -9.59 10.79 -19.46
N ILE A 175 -8.29 11.06 -19.29
CA ILE A 175 -7.66 12.24 -19.91
C ILE A 175 -7.81 12.19 -21.43
N TYR A 176 -7.55 11.02 -22.05
CA TYR A 176 -7.69 10.86 -23.49
C TYR A 176 -9.17 10.85 -23.94
N ASN A 177 -10.10 10.33 -23.16
CA ASN A 177 -11.53 10.43 -23.42
C ASN A 177 -11.96 11.88 -23.59
N GLU A 178 -11.52 12.77 -22.71
CA GLU A 178 -11.85 14.20 -22.78
C GLU A 178 -11.14 14.92 -23.93
N GLU A 179 -9.87 14.60 -24.17
CA GLU A 179 -9.06 15.24 -25.23
C GLU A 179 -9.58 14.86 -26.63
N LEU A 180 -9.85 13.58 -26.85
CA LEU A 180 -10.21 13.05 -28.16
C LEU A 180 -11.71 13.09 -28.44
N LYS A 181 -12.54 13.08 -27.39
CA LYS A 181 -14.01 12.98 -27.50
C LYS A 181 -14.44 11.84 -28.42
N SER A 182 -13.68 10.74 -28.35
CA SER A 182 -13.90 9.55 -29.17
C SER A 182 -14.84 8.57 -28.47
N ASN A 183 -15.71 7.93 -29.23
CA ASN A 183 -16.59 6.89 -28.74
C ASN A 183 -16.03 5.47 -29.02
N ASP A 184 -14.77 5.37 -29.38
CA ASP A 184 -14.06 4.12 -29.64
C ASP A 184 -13.05 3.76 -28.54
N ASN A 185 -12.32 2.67 -28.73
CA ASN A 185 -11.33 2.18 -27.74
C ASN A 185 -9.98 2.92 -27.79
N THR A 186 -9.83 4.01 -28.56
CA THR A 186 -8.55 4.73 -28.69
C THR A 186 -7.98 5.22 -27.37
N PRO A 187 -8.76 5.83 -26.43
CA PRO A 187 -8.28 6.26 -25.14
C PRO A 187 -7.66 5.13 -24.31
N SER A 188 -8.35 4.01 -24.19
CA SER A 188 -7.85 2.82 -23.49
C SER A 188 -6.63 2.21 -24.19
N SER A 189 -6.60 2.17 -25.51
CA SER A 189 -5.46 1.68 -26.29
C SER A 189 -4.20 2.52 -26.06
N LEU A 190 -4.33 3.85 -25.99
CA LEU A 190 -3.21 4.75 -25.68
C LEU A 190 -2.73 4.56 -24.25
N ALA A 191 -3.64 4.41 -23.30
CA ALA A 191 -3.29 4.15 -21.90
C ALA A 191 -2.57 2.81 -21.73
N ILE A 192 -2.97 1.74 -22.46
CA ILE A 192 -2.25 0.46 -22.50
C ILE A 192 -0.81 0.68 -22.97
N CYS A 193 -0.61 1.38 -24.10
CA CYS A 193 0.73 1.68 -24.62
C CYS A 193 1.59 2.46 -23.63
N ILE A 194 1.00 3.38 -22.86
CA ILE A 194 1.71 4.15 -21.83
C ILE A 194 2.08 3.26 -20.64
N GLY A 195 1.22 2.36 -20.23
CA GLY A 195 1.52 1.36 -19.20
C GLY A 195 2.69 0.46 -19.63
N ASP A 196 2.67 -0.05 -20.87
CA ASP A 196 3.76 -0.85 -21.44
C ASP A 196 5.08 -0.05 -21.51
N LEU A 197 5.03 1.20 -21.94
CA LEU A 197 6.20 2.08 -21.95
C LEU A 197 6.83 2.17 -20.55
N GLY A 198 6.03 2.35 -19.51
CA GLY A 198 6.52 2.42 -18.13
C GLY A 198 7.16 1.12 -17.66
N PHE A 199 6.68 -0.08 -18.07
CA PHE A 199 7.34 -1.35 -17.77
C PHE A 199 8.75 -1.42 -18.37
N TYR A 200 8.92 -0.99 -19.61
CA TYR A 200 10.24 -1.01 -20.25
C TYR A 200 11.16 0.11 -19.75
N LEU A 201 10.62 1.27 -19.35
CA LEU A 201 11.39 2.29 -18.66
C LEU A 201 11.92 1.80 -17.32
N THR A 202 11.15 0.98 -16.59
CA THR A 202 11.61 0.30 -15.37
C THR A 202 12.89 -0.49 -15.62
N ASN A 203 12.90 -1.33 -16.66
CA ASN A 203 14.08 -2.10 -17.03
C ASN A 203 15.25 -1.18 -17.45
N SER A 204 14.96 -0.11 -18.21
CA SER A 204 15.98 0.85 -18.66
C SER A 204 16.67 1.55 -17.48
N ILE A 205 15.94 1.90 -16.43
CA ILE A 205 16.51 2.46 -15.19
C ILE A 205 17.48 1.46 -14.54
N LEU A 206 17.08 0.18 -14.42
CA LEU A 206 17.89 -0.87 -13.81
C LEU A 206 19.15 -1.15 -14.63
N PHE A 207 19.04 -1.31 -15.94
CA PHE A 207 20.20 -1.51 -16.82
C PHE A 207 21.16 -0.32 -16.78
N LYS A 208 20.65 0.91 -16.84
CA LYS A 208 21.49 2.11 -16.77
C LYS A 208 22.33 2.17 -15.51
N LYS A 209 21.74 1.76 -14.36
CA LYS A 209 22.39 1.86 -13.06
C LYS A 209 23.23 0.64 -12.71
N TYR A 210 22.77 -0.56 -13.02
CA TYR A 210 23.34 -1.81 -12.51
C TYR A 210 23.99 -2.69 -13.58
N LYS A 211 24.19 -2.22 -14.85
CA LYS A 211 24.68 -3.04 -15.96
C LYS A 211 25.97 -3.86 -15.69
N ASN A 212 26.83 -3.35 -14.82
CA ASN A 212 28.10 -3.99 -14.45
C ASN A 212 28.03 -4.58 -13.02
N ASP A 213 26.87 -4.60 -12.41
CA ASP A 213 26.70 -5.07 -11.04
C ASP A 213 26.32 -6.56 -11.03
N PRO A 214 27.00 -7.40 -10.27
CA PRO A 214 26.69 -8.84 -10.18
C PRO A 214 25.31 -9.14 -9.58
N GLN A 215 24.68 -8.17 -8.91
CA GLN A 215 23.34 -8.33 -8.36
C GLN A 215 22.23 -8.09 -9.41
N LEU A 216 22.52 -7.47 -10.56
CA LEU A 216 21.50 -7.10 -11.55
C LEU A 216 20.65 -8.31 -11.96
N ILE A 217 21.28 -9.44 -12.29
CA ILE A 217 20.57 -10.64 -12.74
C ILE A 217 19.62 -11.15 -11.64
N LYS A 218 20.07 -11.22 -10.40
CA LYS A 218 19.23 -11.66 -9.27
C LYS A 218 18.08 -10.69 -9.01
N ILE A 219 18.33 -9.38 -9.14
CA ILE A 219 17.29 -8.34 -9.01
C ILE A 219 16.23 -8.53 -10.11
N LEU A 220 16.63 -8.73 -11.36
CA LEU A 220 15.72 -8.91 -12.50
C LEU A 220 14.95 -10.22 -12.39
N GLU A 221 15.58 -11.33 -12.03
CA GLU A 221 14.92 -12.63 -11.81
C GLU A 221 13.83 -12.50 -10.73
N TYR A 222 14.17 -11.85 -9.62
CA TYR A 222 13.21 -11.69 -8.53
C TYR A 222 12.09 -10.68 -8.87
N LEU A 223 12.41 -9.58 -9.55
CA LEU A 223 11.41 -8.64 -10.05
C LEU A 223 10.43 -9.34 -11.01
N ASN A 224 10.93 -10.15 -11.95
CA ASN A 224 10.07 -10.95 -12.84
C ASN A 224 9.18 -11.91 -12.06
N LYS A 225 9.70 -12.57 -11.01
CA LYS A 225 8.88 -13.43 -10.13
C LYS A 225 7.72 -12.63 -9.51
N VAL A 226 7.99 -11.42 -9.02
CA VAL A 226 6.96 -10.53 -8.46
C VAL A 226 5.94 -10.15 -9.52
N ILE A 227 6.37 -9.71 -10.70
CA ILE A 227 5.50 -9.33 -11.81
C ILE A 227 4.58 -10.48 -12.21
N ILE A 228 5.13 -11.67 -12.41
CA ILE A 228 4.36 -12.87 -12.78
C ILE A 228 3.30 -13.21 -11.73
N ASN A 229 3.66 -13.17 -10.45
CA ASN A 229 2.70 -13.41 -9.38
C ASN A 229 1.58 -12.35 -9.36
N THR A 230 1.93 -11.08 -9.54
CA THR A 230 0.95 -9.98 -9.57
C THR A 230 -0.04 -10.16 -10.72
N ILE A 231 0.46 -10.47 -11.94
CA ILE A 231 -0.40 -10.73 -13.11
C ILE A 231 -1.29 -11.96 -12.89
N LYS A 232 -0.78 -13.03 -12.30
CA LYS A 232 -1.60 -14.20 -11.94
C LYS A 232 -2.72 -13.84 -10.97
N GLY A 233 -2.41 -13.01 -9.98
CA GLY A 233 -3.42 -12.51 -9.04
C GLY A 233 -4.49 -11.67 -9.73
N GLU A 234 -4.08 -10.80 -10.65
CA GLU A 234 -4.97 -9.96 -11.46
C GLU A 234 -5.91 -10.80 -12.32
N ILE A 235 -5.38 -11.83 -13.01
CA ILE A 235 -6.21 -12.75 -13.82
C ILE A 235 -7.31 -13.39 -12.98
N VAL A 236 -6.99 -13.82 -11.76
CA VAL A 236 -7.98 -14.45 -10.88
C VAL A 236 -9.00 -13.39 -10.40
N ASP A 237 -8.53 -12.20 -10.02
CA ASP A 237 -9.35 -11.09 -9.53
C ASP A 237 -10.39 -10.65 -10.56
N VAL A 238 -10.01 -10.53 -11.83
CA VAL A 238 -10.91 -10.17 -12.94
C VAL A 238 -11.85 -11.31 -13.33
N TYR A 239 -11.34 -12.56 -13.35
CA TYR A 239 -12.11 -13.68 -13.88
C TYR A 239 -13.11 -14.27 -12.89
N LEU A 240 -12.77 -14.31 -11.61
CA LEU A 240 -13.58 -14.95 -10.58
C LEU A 240 -14.95 -14.28 -10.37
N PRO A 241 -15.11 -12.95 -10.33
CA PRO A 241 -16.41 -12.28 -10.26
C PRO A 241 -17.31 -12.59 -11.46
N THR A 242 -16.71 -12.69 -12.66
CA THR A 242 -17.46 -13.07 -13.88
C THR A 242 -18.01 -14.50 -13.79
N LEU A 243 -17.20 -15.45 -13.34
CA LEU A 243 -17.65 -16.83 -13.12
C LEU A 243 -18.76 -16.91 -12.07
N GLU A 244 -18.65 -16.11 -11.02
CA GLU A 244 -19.66 -16.04 -9.96
C GLU A 244 -21.00 -15.53 -10.50
N LYS A 245 -21.01 -14.46 -11.31
CA LYS A 245 -22.22 -13.91 -11.96
C LYS A 245 -22.88 -14.91 -12.92
N LEU A 246 -22.11 -15.72 -13.62
CA LEU A 246 -22.61 -16.68 -14.59
C LEU A 246 -23.23 -17.94 -13.95
N ASN A 247 -23.29 -18.02 -12.62
CA ASN A 247 -23.75 -19.22 -11.89
C ASN A 247 -23.08 -20.52 -12.35
N ASN A 248 -21.99 -20.41 -13.07
CA ASN A 248 -21.15 -21.52 -13.45
C ASN A 248 -20.46 -22.03 -12.21
N LYS A 249 -21.12 -22.84 -11.43
CA LYS A 249 -20.74 -23.64 -10.25
C LYS A 249 -19.25 -23.78 -9.95
N GLY A 250 -18.47 -22.74 -10.22
CA GLY A 250 -17.14 -22.52 -9.66
C GLY A 250 -17.38 -22.41 -8.16
N ARG A 251 -16.77 -23.31 -7.40
CA ARG A 251 -16.83 -23.25 -5.96
C ARG A 251 -15.98 -22.08 -5.52
N PHE A 252 -16.52 -20.86 -5.56
CA PHE A 252 -15.93 -19.72 -4.87
C PHE A 252 -15.71 -20.09 -3.40
N THR A 253 -14.51 -19.89 -2.94
CA THR A 253 -14.11 -20.16 -1.55
C THR A 253 -13.36 -18.96 -0.99
N GLU A 254 -13.30 -18.84 0.34
CA GLU A 254 -12.46 -17.86 1.00
C GLU A 254 -10.98 -18.00 0.60
N ARG A 255 -10.53 -19.22 0.31
CA ARG A 255 -9.17 -19.47 -0.17
C ARG A 255 -8.86 -18.74 -1.48
N ASP A 256 -9.85 -18.60 -2.38
CA ASP A 256 -9.67 -17.87 -3.65
C ASP A 256 -9.42 -16.37 -3.37
N VAL A 257 -10.16 -15.77 -2.43
CA VAL A 257 -9.97 -14.39 -2.01
C VAL A 257 -8.58 -14.18 -1.39
N MET A 258 -8.19 -15.11 -0.49
CA MET A 258 -6.86 -15.05 0.13
C MET A 258 -5.74 -15.23 -0.90
N GLU A 259 -5.95 -16.06 -1.93
CA GLU A 259 -4.98 -16.26 -3.02
C GLU A 259 -4.85 -15.01 -3.91
N ILE A 260 -5.95 -14.31 -4.22
CA ILE A 260 -5.92 -13.00 -4.89
C ILE A 260 -5.11 -12.02 -4.05
N SER A 261 -5.45 -11.87 -2.77
CA SER A 261 -4.74 -10.97 -1.84
C SER A 261 -3.25 -11.30 -1.75
N ARG A 262 -2.90 -12.58 -1.74
CA ARG A 262 -1.53 -13.07 -1.72
C ARG A 262 -0.77 -12.70 -2.99
N LEU A 263 -1.32 -13.04 -4.16
CA LEU A 263 -0.64 -12.89 -5.45
C LEU A 263 -0.65 -11.43 -5.95
N LYS A 264 -1.84 -10.81 -6.00
CA LYS A 264 -2.02 -9.45 -6.54
C LYS A 264 -1.37 -8.42 -5.62
N THR A 265 -1.57 -8.51 -4.31
CA THR A 265 -1.20 -7.43 -3.39
C THR A 265 0.00 -7.74 -2.51
N SER A 266 0.04 -8.89 -1.83
CA SER A 266 1.11 -9.18 -0.86
C SER A 266 2.48 -9.21 -1.54
N TRP A 267 2.61 -9.95 -2.65
CA TRP A 267 3.85 -10.03 -3.42
C TRP A 267 4.29 -8.69 -3.99
N TYR A 268 3.36 -7.95 -4.52
CA TYR A 268 3.63 -6.67 -5.16
C TYR A 268 3.90 -5.52 -4.18
N THR A 269 3.19 -5.50 -3.04
CA THR A 269 3.23 -4.35 -2.12
C THR A 269 4.24 -4.49 -0.99
N VAL A 270 4.44 -5.70 -0.46
CA VAL A 270 5.25 -5.90 0.75
C VAL A 270 6.41 -6.85 0.51
N VAL A 271 6.13 -8.08 0.09
CA VAL A 271 7.14 -9.14 -0.05
C VAL A 271 8.19 -8.77 -1.10
N GLY A 272 7.73 -8.46 -2.31
CA GLY A 272 8.59 -8.13 -3.45
C GLY A 272 9.55 -6.98 -3.16
N PRO A 273 9.04 -5.80 -2.77
CA PRO A 273 9.89 -4.65 -2.47
C PRO A 273 10.94 -4.93 -1.41
N PHE A 274 10.55 -5.48 -0.27
CA PHE A 274 11.50 -5.77 0.80
C PHE A 274 12.57 -6.78 0.38
N CYS A 275 12.16 -7.88 -0.26
CA CYS A 275 13.10 -8.91 -0.71
C CYS A 275 14.02 -8.41 -1.83
N LEU A 276 13.56 -7.53 -2.74
CA LEU A 276 14.42 -6.88 -3.73
C LEU A 276 15.53 -6.05 -3.06
N GLY A 277 15.20 -5.28 -2.04
CA GLY A 277 16.18 -4.57 -1.24
C GLY A 277 17.18 -5.50 -0.54
N ALA A 278 16.69 -6.59 0.04
CA ALA A 278 17.52 -7.59 0.68
C ALA A 278 18.46 -8.32 -0.33
N ILE A 279 17.98 -8.62 -1.54
CA ILE A 279 18.79 -9.18 -2.63
C ILE A 279 19.87 -8.19 -3.05
N ALA A 280 19.53 -6.92 -3.23
CA ALA A 280 20.50 -5.87 -3.53
C ALA A 280 21.56 -5.73 -2.43
N ALA A 281 21.22 -6.03 -1.17
CA ALA A 281 22.16 -6.12 -0.04
C ALA A 281 22.94 -7.45 0.00
N ASN A 282 22.84 -8.29 -1.03
CA ASN A 282 23.47 -9.61 -1.09
C ASN A 282 23.12 -10.49 0.12
N VAL A 283 21.84 -10.52 0.51
CA VAL A 283 21.30 -11.49 1.47
C VAL A 283 21.16 -12.85 0.80
N SER A 284 21.45 -13.93 1.54
CA SER A 284 21.37 -15.29 0.98
C SER A 284 19.95 -15.70 0.61
N GLU A 285 19.81 -16.52 -0.41
CA GLU A 285 18.52 -17.02 -0.92
C GLU A 285 17.68 -17.71 0.16
N SER A 286 18.32 -18.49 1.05
CA SER A 286 17.60 -19.12 2.17
C SER A 286 16.94 -18.11 3.11
N LYS A 287 17.61 -16.98 3.37
CA LYS A 287 17.02 -15.89 4.16
C LYS A 287 15.92 -15.16 3.41
N ILE A 288 16.07 -14.97 2.09
CA ILE A 288 15.01 -14.39 1.25
C ILE A 288 13.73 -15.21 1.36
N LYS A 289 13.81 -16.54 1.23
CA LYS A 289 12.65 -17.45 1.41
C LYS A 289 12.00 -17.33 2.81
N ASN A 290 12.79 -17.07 3.85
CA ASN A 290 12.24 -16.81 5.18
C ASN A 290 11.54 -15.46 5.27
N TYR A 291 12.10 -14.41 4.63
CA TYR A 291 11.46 -13.10 4.58
C TYR A 291 10.17 -13.13 3.75
N GLU A 292 10.12 -13.88 2.65
CA GLU A 292 8.87 -14.10 1.89
C GLU A 292 7.76 -14.59 2.83
N LYS A 293 8.02 -15.67 3.58
CA LYS A 293 7.04 -16.25 4.51
C LYS A 293 6.67 -15.31 5.66
N MET A 294 7.65 -14.59 6.19
CA MET A 294 7.46 -13.64 7.29
C MET A 294 6.58 -12.44 6.88
N LEU A 295 6.70 -11.97 5.64
CA LEU A 295 6.07 -10.74 5.17
C LEU A 295 4.75 -10.97 4.42
N GLU A 296 4.52 -12.17 3.90
CA GLU A 296 3.33 -12.50 3.14
C GLU A 296 2.03 -12.21 3.91
N PRO A 297 1.89 -12.56 5.21
CA PRO A 297 0.69 -12.22 5.96
C PRO A 297 0.47 -10.71 6.12
N ILE A 298 1.53 -9.89 6.23
CA ILE A 298 1.39 -8.42 6.28
C ILE A 298 0.80 -7.90 4.97
N GLY A 299 1.24 -8.43 3.85
CA GLY A 299 0.72 -8.01 2.55
C GLY A 299 -0.73 -8.44 2.31
N ILE A 300 -1.13 -9.61 2.81
CA ILE A 300 -2.53 -10.05 2.77
C ILE A 300 -3.37 -9.14 3.67
N ALA A 301 -2.92 -8.86 4.90
CA ALA A 301 -3.60 -7.93 5.82
C ALA A 301 -3.74 -6.53 5.21
N PHE A 302 -2.76 -6.10 4.39
CA PHE A 302 -2.84 -4.85 3.64
C PHE A 302 -4.03 -4.85 2.68
N GLN A 303 -4.23 -5.94 1.90
CA GLN A 303 -5.37 -6.05 0.98
C GLN A 303 -6.70 -6.09 1.72
N VAL A 304 -6.80 -6.88 2.79
CA VAL A 304 -8.02 -6.93 3.60
C VAL A 304 -8.38 -5.54 4.16
N ARG A 305 -7.38 -4.75 4.57
CA ARG A 305 -7.58 -3.37 4.99
C ARG A 305 -8.02 -2.47 3.84
N ASP A 306 -7.43 -2.62 2.65
CA ASP A 306 -7.85 -1.86 1.47
C ASP A 306 -9.30 -2.21 1.07
N ASP A 307 -9.72 -3.46 1.16
CA ASP A 307 -11.10 -3.90 0.90
C ASP A 307 -12.10 -3.28 1.90
N ILE A 308 -11.73 -3.20 3.19
CA ILE A 308 -12.55 -2.49 4.20
C ILE A 308 -12.65 -1.00 3.82
N LEU A 309 -11.54 -0.38 3.44
CA LEU A 309 -11.51 1.04 3.08
C LEU A 309 -12.24 1.32 1.77
N GLY A 310 -12.27 0.39 0.82
CA GLY A 310 -13.02 0.49 -0.43
C GLY A 310 -14.53 0.60 -0.22
N ILE A 311 -15.04 0.05 0.89
CA ILE A 311 -16.48 0.07 1.22
C ILE A 311 -16.82 1.14 2.28
N PHE A 312 -15.98 1.28 3.32
CA PHE A 312 -16.24 2.12 4.49
C PHE A 312 -15.42 3.42 4.54
N GLY A 313 -14.41 3.57 3.68
CA GLY A 313 -13.59 4.77 3.61
C GLY A 313 -14.38 5.96 3.04
N SER A 314 -14.02 7.19 3.42
CA SER A 314 -14.58 8.37 2.75
C SER A 314 -13.84 8.65 1.44
N SER A 315 -14.55 9.10 0.41
CA SER A 315 -13.95 9.50 -0.89
C SER A 315 -12.85 10.55 -0.73
N ASP A 316 -13.02 11.49 0.21
CA ASP A 316 -12.02 12.51 0.55
C ASP A 316 -10.71 11.91 1.10
N THR A 317 -10.79 10.75 1.74
CA THR A 317 -9.63 10.09 2.36
C THR A 317 -8.98 9.06 1.46
N THR A 318 -9.75 8.34 0.65
CA THR A 318 -9.25 7.27 -0.23
C THR A 318 -8.78 7.80 -1.59
N GLY A 319 -9.34 8.92 -2.04
CA GLY A 319 -9.09 9.48 -3.38
C GLY A 319 -9.75 8.67 -4.51
N LYS A 320 -10.61 7.71 -4.18
CA LYS A 320 -11.52 6.95 -5.05
C LYS A 320 -12.94 7.03 -4.48
N SER A 321 -13.94 6.82 -5.31
CA SER A 321 -15.31 6.59 -4.85
C SER A 321 -15.37 5.34 -3.97
N ASN A 322 -16.09 5.40 -2.87
CA ASN A 322 -16.35 4.25 -1.99
C ASN A 322 -17.52 3.37 -2.48
N ILE A 323 -18.00 3.63 -3.68
CA ILE A 323 -19.03 2.86 -4.38
C ILE A 323 -18.42 1.92 -5.41
N THR A 324 -17.24 2.27 -5.95
CA THR A 324 -16.59 1.54 -7.05
C THR A 324 -16.40 0.06 -6.74
N ASP A 325 -15.86 -0.29 -5.56
CA ASP A 325 -15.67 -1.70 -5.17
C ASP A 325 -17.01 -2.49 -5.08
N ILE A 326 -18.12 -1.78 -4.78
CA ILE A 326 -19.47 -2.36 -4.74
C ILE A 326 -19.98 -2.61 -6.16
N GLU A 327 -19.80 -1.67 -7.09
CA GLU A 327 -20.20 -1.76 -8.50
C GLU A 327 -19.42 -2.86 -9.23
N GLU A 328 -18.12 -2.95 -9.00
CA GLU A 328 -17.23 -3.97 -9.57
C GLU A 328 -17.56 -5.40 -9.10
N ASN A 329 -18.43 -5.56 -8.12
CA ASN A 329 -18.74 -6.85 -7.49
C ASN A 329 -17.48 -7.51 -6.92
N LYS A 330 -16.61 -6.73 -6.27
CA LYS A 330 -15.32 -7.20 -5.81
C LYS A 330 -15.45 -8.28 -4.75
N LEU A 331 -14.81 -9.42 -4.98
CA LEU A 331 -14.90 -10.57 -4.10
C LEU A 331 -13.93 -10.44 -2.92
N THR A 332 -14.38 -9.77 -1.88
CA THR A 332 -13.61 -9.51 -0.65
C THR A 332 -13.81 -10.62 0.39
N ILE A 333 -13.00 -10.59 1.46
CA ILE A 333 -13.20 -11.49 2.59
C ILE A 333 -14.57 -11.28 3.26
N MET A 334 -15.08 -10.05 3.28
CA MET A 334 -16.41 -9.72 3.81
C MET A 334 -17.51 -10.35 2.93
N TYR A 335 -17.38 -10.28 1.60
CA TYR A 335 -18.25 -10.97 0.66
C TYR A 335 -18.26 -12.48 0.90
N SER A 336 -17.06 -13.07 1.05
CA SER A 336 -16.87 -14.49 1.31
C SER A 336 -17.59 -14.94 2.59
N TYR A 337 -17.40 -14.19 3.68
CA TYR A 337 -18.04 -14.46 4.97
C TYR A 337 -19.57 -14.42 4.87
N LEU A 338 -20.13 -13.39 4.24
CA LEU A 338 -21.58 -13.29 4.00
C LEU A 338 -22.10 -14.51 3.25
N LYS A 339 -21.47 -14.84 2.13
CA LYS A 339 -21.91 -15.94 1.26
C LYS A 339 -21.83 -17.31 1.94
N LEU A 340 -20.72 -17.59 2.63
CA LEU A 340 -20.44 -18.93 3.15
C LEU A 340 -21.01 -19.17 4.56
N VAL A 341 -21.22 -18.12 5.34
CA VAL A 341 -21.57 -18.22 6.77
C VAL A 341 -22.91 -17.56 7.10
N LYS A 342 -23.33 -16.54 6.34
CA LYS A 342 -24.50 -15.71 6.67
C LYS A 342 -25.53 -15.64 5.53
N GLU A 343 -25.96 -16.75 5.01
CA GLU A 343 -26.85 -16.88 3.84
C GLU A 343 -28.05 -15.91 3.86
N LYS A 344 -28.70 -15.70 5.03
CA LYS A 344 -29.83 -14.77 5.13
C LYS A 344 -29.42 -13.34 4.79
N TYR A 345 -28.25 -12.87 5.27
CA TYR A 345 -27.73 -11.54 4.95
C TYR A 345 -27.22 -11.48 3.52
N TYR A 346 -26.58 -12.54 3.03
CA TYR A 346 -26.09 -12.64 1.67
C TYR A 346 -27.21 -12.47 0.62
N ASN A 347 -28.35 -13.13 0.80
CA ASN A 347 -29.50 -13.02 -0.10
C ASN A 347 -30.10 -11.60 -0.19
N GLU A 348 -29.92 -10.78 0.84
CA GLU A 348 -30.28 -9.36 0.78
C GLU A 348 -29.15 -8.53 0.16
N PHE A 349 -27.92 -8.77 0.57
CA PHE A 349 -26.70 -8.07 0.15
C PHE A 349 -26.52 -8.09 -1.39
N ILE A 350 -26.69 -9.26 -2.03
CA ILE A 350 -26.51 -9.39 -3.49
C ILE A 350 -27.53 -8.63 -4.32
N LYS A 351 -28.60 -8.09 -3.72
CA LYS A 351 -29.55 -7.23 -4.43
C LYS A 351 -28.98 -5.83 -4.71
N TYR A 352 -27.96 -5.44 -3.97
CA TYR A 352 -27.36 -4.11 -4.02
C TYR A 352 -25.89 -4.16 -4.47
N TYR A 353 -25.19 -5.27 -4.21
CA TYR A 353 -23.79 -5.46 -4.53
C TYR A 353 -23.61 -5.99 -5.97
N GLY A 354 -22.73 -5.37 -6.74
CA GLY A 354 -22.47 -5.73 -8.14
C GLY A 354 -23.52 -5.22 -9.13
N LYS A 355 -24.32 -4.20 -8.77
CA LYS A 355 -25.19 -3.45 -9.69
C LYS A 355 -24.34 -2.62 -10.64
N GLU A 356 -24.84 -2.40 -11.86
CA GLU A 356 -24.20 -1.53 -12.85
C GLU A 356 -24.14 -0.04 -12.41
N HIS A 357 -25.17 0.39 -11.65
CA HIS A 357 -25.24 1.72 -11.02
C HIS A 357 -25.65 1.58 -9.57
N VAL A 358 -24.73 1.85 -8.67
CA VAL A 358 -24.93 1.83 -7.21
C VAL A 358 -25.19 3.25 -6.73
N THR A 359 -26.31 3.47 -6.08
CA THR A 359 -26.60 4.75 -5.42
C THR A 359 -25.95 4.80 -4.03
N GLU A 360 -25.80 6.00 -3.44
CA GLU A 360 -25.32 6.09 -2.05
C GLU A 360 -26.24 5.39 -1.05
N GLU A 361 -27.56 5.37 -1.33
CA GLU A 361 -28.52 4.61 -0.52
C GLU A 361 -28.28 3.10 -0.61
N ASP A 362 -28.00 2.56 -1.81
CA ASP A 362 -27.59 1.16 -2.00
C ASP A 362 -26.30 0.84 -1.23
N ALA A 363 -25.31 1.74 -1.30
CA ALA A 363 -24.05 1.57 -0.60
C ALA A 363 -24.21 1.60 0.93
N GLU A 364 -25.09 2.44 1.45
CA GLU A 364 -25.43 2.45 2.88
C GLU A 364 -26.11 1.14 3.34
N ILE A 365 -27.00 0.58 2.52
CA ILE A 365 -27.62 -0.73 2.80
C ILE A 365 -26.53 -1.83 2.83
N VAL A 366 -25.61 -1.81 1.86
CA VAL A 366 -24.49 -2.76 1.80
C VAL A 366 -23.64 -2.66 3.07
N ARG A 367 -23.27 -1.47 3.50
CA ARG A 367 -22.48 -1.22 4.72
C ARG A 367 -23.22 -1.73 5.98
N ASP A 368 -24.52 -1.44 6.12
CA ASP A 368 -25.33 -1.91 7.25
C ASP A 368 -25.39 -3.46 7.30
N LEU A 369 -25.59 -4.11 6.14
CA LEU A 369 -25.65 -5.57 6.06
C LEU A 369 -24.30 -6.20 6.43
N ILE A 370 -23.17 -5.64 5.98
CA ILE A 370 -21.81 -6.08 6.33
C ILE A 370 -21.59 -5.95 7.86
N MET A 371 -21.95 -4.82 8.47
CA MET A 371 -21.79 -4.59 9.89
C MET A 371 -22.69 -5.55 10.72
N ARG A 372 -23.98 -5.64 10.40
CA ARG A 372 -24.94 -6.46 11.17
C ARG A 372 -24.72 -7.96 11.02
N SER A 373 -24.14 -8.41 9.95
CA SER A 373 -23.77 -9.81 9.75
C SER A 373 -22.54 -10.24 10.56
N GLY A 374 -21.71 -9.28 11.02
CA GLY A 374 -20.40 -9.51 11.62
C GLY A 374 -19.28 -9.71 10.61
N ALA A 375 -19.53 -9.44 9.31
CA ALA A 375 -18.50 -9.61 8.27
C ALA A 375 -17.36 -8.59 8.40
N LEU A 376 -17.64 -7.38 8.88
CA LEU A 376 -16.61 -6.39 9.19
C LEU A 376 -15.71 -6.85 10.35
N ASP A 377 -16.31 -7.33 11.43
CA ASP A 377 -15.57 -7.84 12.59
C ASP A 377 -14.67 -9.02 12.18
N TYR A 378 -15.19 -9.93 11.35
CA TYR A 378 -14.42 -11.04 10.80
C TYR A 378 -13.21 -10.57 10.00
N ALA A 379 -13.36 -9.55 9.16
CA ALA A 379 -12.25 -8.97 8.39
C ALA A 379 -11.20 -8.29 9.29
N GLU A 380 -11.64 -7.55 10.31
CA GLU A 380 -10.75 -6.94 11.31
C GLU A 380 -9.97 -8.00 12.13
N ASP A 381 -10.64 -9.06 12.58
CA ASP A 381 -10.01 -10.18 13.28
C ASP A 381 -8.99 -10.89 12.39
N THR A 382 -9.31 -11.10 11.10
CA THR A 382 -8.38 -11.67 10.12
C THR A 382 -7.12 -10.82 9.98
N ILE A 383 -7.23 -9.49 9.93
CA ILE A 383 -6.07 -8.60 9.91
C ILE A 383 -5.20 -8.82 11.16
N VAL A 384 -5.81 -8.89 12.34
CA VAL A 384 -5.09 -9.09 13.60
C VAL A 384 -4.35 -10.43 13.61
N GLU A 385 -5.01 -11.51 13.18
CA GLU A 385 -4.40 -12.83 13.09
C GLU A 385 -3.21 -12.87 12.14
N LEU A 386 -3.36 -12.34 10.91
CA LEU A 386 -2.30 -12.27 9.92
C LEU A 386 -1.08 -11.46 10.43
N LEU A 387 -1.34 -10.31 11.05
CA LEU A 387 -0.26 -9.51 11.63
C LEU A 387 0.44 -10.22 12.79
N ASN A 388 -0.28 -10.98 13.63
CA ASN A 388 0.33 -11.75 14.70
C ASN A 388 1.25 -12.87 14.17
N LEU A 389 0.86 -13.57 13.09
CA LEU A 389 1.73 -14.56 12.43
C LEU A 389 3.07 -13.95 12.00
N SER A 390 3.03 -12.78 11.38
CA SER A 390 4.26 -12.07 10.98
C SER A 390 5.06 -11.58 12.18
N LYS A 391 4.39 -11.11 13.24
CA LYS A 391 5.05 -10.57 14.45
C LYS A 391 5.93 -11.60 15.11
N GLU A 392 5.49 -12.86 15.20
CA GLU A 392 6.26 -13.96 15.79
C GLU A 392 7.62 -14.16 15.12
N GLU A 393 7.73 -13.91 13.82
CA GLU A 393 8.99 -14.02 13.07
C GLU A 393 9.79 -12.71 13.09
N ILE A 394 9.12 -11.55 13.03
CA ILE A 394 9.77 -10.23 13.03
C ILE A 394 10.53 -9.98 14.34
N ILE A 395 9.99 -10.38 15.49
CA ILE A 395 10.66 -10.20 16.79
C ILE A 395 12.01 -10.93 16.88
N LYS A 396 12.23 -11.98 16.07
CA LYS A 396 13.47 -12.76 15.99
C LYS A 396 14.56 -12.06 15.16
N LEU A 397 14.23 -10.98 14.42
CA LEU A 397 15.20 -10.24 13.63
C LEU A 397 16.26 -9.59 14.52
N LYS A 398 17.54 -9.79 14.14
CA LYS A 398 18.69 -9.22 14.86
C LYS A 398 18.85 -7.73 14.59
N ASN A 399 18.53 -7.27 13.37
CA ASN A 399 18.61 -5.86 13.01
C ASN A 399 17.44 -5.10 13.68
N LYS A 400 17.79 -4.32 14.72
CA LYS A 400 16.81 -3.60 15.53
C LYS A 400 16.05 -2.56 14.72
N HIS A 401 16.73 -1.83 13.83
CA HIS A 401 16.10 -0.81 12.98
C HIS A 401 15.01 -1.44 12.10
N VAL A 402 15.35 -2.49 11.35
CA VAL A 402 14.40 -3.19 10.47
C VAL A 402 13.25 -3.80 11.27
N LYS A 403 13.56 -4.43 12.40
CA LYS A 403 12.55 -5.00 13.29
C LYS A 403 11.54 -3.96 13.77
N ASP A 404 12.02 -2.88 14.40
CA ASP A 404 11.16 -1.86 14.98
C ASP A 404 10.33 -1.14 13.89
N THR A 405 10.92 -0.94 12.70
CA THR A 405 10.23 -0.36 11.54
C THR A 405 9.11 -1.27 11.02
N LEU A 406 9.34 -2.59 10.89
CA LEU A 406 8.31 -3.54 10.47
C LEU A 406 7.17 -3.65 11.50
N LEU A 407 7.50 -3.69 12.79
CA LEU A 407 6.47 -3.67 13.84
C LEU A 407 5.63 -2.39 13.81
N GLY A 408 6.26 -1.24 13.54
CA GLY A 408 5.56 0.02 13.38
C GLY A 408 4.71 0.09 12.11
N LEU A 409 5.16 -0.51 11.01
CA LEU A 409 4.35 -0.66 9.78
C LEU A 409 3.10 -1.49 10.07
N MET A 410 3.20 -2.58 10.83
CA MET A 410 2.05 -3.41 11.20
C MET A 410 1.02 -2.60 12.01
N GLU A 411 1.47 -1.81 12.99
CA GLU A 411 0.57 -0.92 13.73
C GLU A 411 -0.05 0.15 12.82
N TYR A 412 0.73 0.72 11.88
CA TYR A 412 0.23 1.66 10.89
C TYR A 412 -0.87 1.03 10.03
N LEU A 413 -0.67 -0.19 9.52
CA LEU A 413 -1.67 -0.90 8.70
C LEU A 413 -2.94 -1.22 9.48
N ARG A 414 -2.80 -1.65 10.74
CA ARG A 414 -3.93 -1.94 11.61
C ARG A 414 -4.81 -0.72 11.86
N LEU A 415 -4.22 0.47 11.92
CA LEU A 415 -4.91 1.73 12.25
C LEU A 415 -5.26 2.56 11.01
N ARG A 416 -4.81 2.14 9.84
CA ARG A 416 -4.93 2.91 8.60
C ARG A 416 -6.39 3.13 8.21
N GLU A 417 -6.69 4.39 7.83
CA GLU A 417 -7.96 4.85 7.30
C GLU A 417 -7.81 5.52 5.92
N LYS A 418 -6.60 5.52 5.37
CA LYS A 418 -6.26 6.15 4.08
C LYS A 418 -5.36 5.25 3.26
#